data_49e3cc2bf3d9c82b8f9ab01960a9a13c
#
_entry.id   49e3cc2bf3d9c82b8f9ab01960a9a13c
#
_cell.length_a   1.000
_cell.length_b   1.000
_cell.length_c   1.000
_cell.angle_alpha   90.00
_cell.angle_beta   90.00
_cell.angle_gamma   90.00
#
_symmetry.space_group_name_H-M   'P 1'
#
loop_
_entity.id
_entity.type
_entity.pdbx_description
1 polymer ?
#
loop_
_entity_poly.entity_id
_entity_poly.type
_entity_poly.pdbx_seq_one_letter_code
_entity_poly.pdbx_strand_id
1 'polypeptide(L)'
;MGCCVIFCAAEFDALARPLEKDDYILAADGGLKHTRKLGIEPNETIGDFDSLGFTPPGAEVFPVEKDDTDAMLAVRRGLELGYREFLLYGSLDGPRLDHTVANFQTLQFLADRGAVGYLVGNRSIVTVVKNGSIAFPAGLRGNLSVFCMGAEARGVTERGLYYALEDGVLTSGFPLGVSNHFTGEPAHISVKDGSLLVIWDKAAGFPVTEQ
;
A
#
# COMPACT_ATOMS: atom_id res chain seq x y z
N MET A 1 -18.33 -4.85 -1.08
CA MET A 1 -17.62 -4.37 -2.29
C MET A 1 -16.21 -4.91 -2.17
N GLY A 2 -15.70 -5.55 -3.20
CA GLY A 2 -14.35 -6.12 -3.17
C GLY A 2 -13.26 -5.05 -3.12
N CYS A 3 -12.02 -5.48 -3.20
CA CYS A 3 -10.83 -4.63 -3.21
C CYS A 3 -10.47 -4.25 -4.66
N CYS A 4 -9.89 -3.07 -4.88
CA CYS A 4 -9.23 -2.71 -6.13
C CYS A 4 -7.79 -3.23 -6.08
N VAL A 5 -7.47 -4.24 -6.88
CA VAL A 5 -6.14 -4.86 -6.95
C VAL A 5 -5.41 -4.32 -8.17
N ILE A 6 -4.32 -3.59 -7.92
CA ILE A 6 -3.51 -2.94 -8.95
C ILE A 6 -2.18 -3.69 -9.08
N PHE A 7 -1.86 -4.12 -10.30
CA PHE A 7 -0.55 -4.67 -10.63
C PHE A 7 0.30 -3.58 -11.28
N CYS A 8 1.41 -3.21 -10.64
CA CYS A 8 2.42 -2.27 -11.13
C CYS A 8 3.63 -3.02 -11.73
N ALA A 9 4.59 -2.28 -12.28
CA ALA A 9 5.66 -2.83 -13.11
C ALA A 9 6.81 -3.52 -12.36
N ALA A 10 7.04 -3.22 -11.07
CA ALA A 10 8.13 -3.82 -10.31
C ALA A 10 7.87 -5.31 -10.00
N GLU A 11 8.95 -6.08 -9.87
CA GLU A 11 8.84 -7.51 -9.60
C GLU A 11 8.29 -7.79 -8.19
N PHE A 12 7.49 -8.84 -8.08
CA PHE A 12 7.05 -9.42 -6.83
C PHE A 12 6.95 -10.95 -6.96
N ASP A 13 7.12 -11.66 -5.86
CA ASP A 13 7.24 -13.12 -5.86
C ASP A 13 5.89 -13.84 -5.72
N ALA A 14 5.00 -13.36 -4.84
CA ALA A 14 3.71 -13.98 -4.58
C ALA A 14 2.65 -12.99 -4.10
N LEU A 15 1.38 -13.32 -4.36
CA LEU A 15 0.24 -12.61 -3.79
C LEU A 15 0.23 -12.80 -2.26
N ALA A 16 -0.10 -11.73 -1.53
CA ALA A 16 -0.21 -11.77 -0.06
C ALA A 16 -1.55 -12.36 0.41
N ARG A 17 -2.56 -12.41 -0.46
CA ARG A 17 -3.80 -13.14 -0.31
C ARG A 17 -4.31 -13.66 -1.65
N PRO A 18 -5.16 -14.68 -1.68
CA PRO A 18 -5.87 -15.05 -2.89
C PRO A 18 -6.73 -13.89 -3.43
N LEU A 19 -6.89 -13.82 -4.75
CA LEU A 19 -7.87 -12.91 -5.35
C LEU A 19 -9.29 -13.43 -5.10
N GLU A 20 -10.18 -12.51 -4.81
CA GLU A 20 -11.59 -12.79 -4.57
C GLU A 20 -12.43 -12.49 -5.82
N LYS A 21 -13.61 -13.07 -5.90
CA LYS A 21 -14.46 -12.96 -7.10
C LYS A 21 -14.92 -11.52 -7.37
N ASP A 22 -15.07 -10.72 -6.33
CA ASP A 22 -15.50 -9.32 -6.41
C ASP A 22 -14.35 -8.30 -6.37
N ASP A 23 -13.10 -8.78 -6.40
CA ASP A 23 -11.94 -7.91 -6.62
C ASP A 23 -11.96 -7.33 -8.05
N TYR A 24 -11.65 -6.06 -8.15
CA TYR A 24 -11.48 -5.37 -9.42
C TYR A 24 -10.00 -5.23 -9.75
N ILE A 25 -9.59 -5.81 -10.86
CA ILE A 25 -8.18 -5.96 -11.21
C ILE A 25 -7.79 -4.93 -12.25
N LEU A 26 -6.83 -4.08 -11.93
CA LEU A 26 -6.20 -3.12 -12.83
C LEU A 26 -4.74 -3.52 -13.10
N ALA A 27 -4.33 -3.45 -14.36
CA ALA A 27 -2.92 -3.54 -14.73
C ALA A 27 -2.40 -2.16 -15.11
N ALA A 28 -1.44 -1.63 -14.33
CA ALA A 28 -0.78 -0.36 -14.60
C ALA A 28 0.51 -0.60 -15.38
N ASP A 29 0.54 -0.17 -16.64
CA ASP A 29 1.65 -0.32 -17.60
C ASP A 29 2.28 -1.72 -17.58
N GLY A 30 3.55 -1.85 -17.18
CA GLY A 30 4.29 -3.13 -17.06
C GLY A 30 3.64 -4.17 -16.16
N GLY A 31 2.68 -3.80 -15.32
CA GLY A 31 1.89 -4.71 -14.49
C GLY A 31 1.11 -5.76 -15.27
N LEU A 32 0.83 -5.50 -16.55
CA LEU A 32 0.20 -6.47 -17.45
C LEU A 32 1.05 -7.76 -17.61
N LYS A 33 2.38 -7.68 -17.47
CA LYS A 33 3.25 -8.87 -17.50
C LYS A 33 2.95 -9.80 -16.33
N HIS A 34 2.66 -9.24 -15.16
CA HIS A 34 2.34 -10.02 -13.95
C HIS A 34 0.98 -10.69 -14.05
N THR A 35 -0.06 -9.98 -14.49
CA THR A 35 -1.39 -10.58 -14.66
C THR A 35 -1.34 -11.73 -15.67
N ARG A 36 -0.64 -11.57 -16.81
CA ARG A 36 -0.42 -12.66 -17.78
C ARG A 36 0.32 -13.85 -17.20
N LYS A 37 1.41 -13.64 -16.45
CA LYS A 37 2.17 -14.70 -15.79
C LYS A 37 1.34 -15.50 -14.80
N LEU A 38 0.40 -14.82 -14.12
CA LEU A 38 -0.51 -15.43 -13.15
C LEU A 38 -1.78 -16.02 -13.78
N GLY A 39 -1.99 -15.88 -15.09
CA GLY A 39 -3.21 -16.30 -15.77
C GLY A 39 -4.44 -15.49 -15.39
N ILE A 40 -4.24 -14.23 -14.99
CA ILE A 40 -5.29 -13.31 -14.57
C ILE A 40 -5.65 -12.39 -15.74
N GLU A 41 -6.93 -12.30 -16.07
CA GLU A 41 -7.45 -11.30 -17.01
C GLU A 41 -7.80 -10.03 -16.22
N PRO A 42 -7.12 -8.90 -16.42
CA PRO A 42 -7.47 -7.66 -15.73
C PRO A 42 -8.79 -7.09 -16.27
N ASN A 43 -9.56 -6.43 -15.41
CA ASN A 43 -10.77 -5.71 -15.81
C ASN A 43 -10.43 -4.51 -16.71
N GLU A 44 -9.35 -3.80 -16.37
CA GLU A 44 -8.84 -2.68 -17.18
C GLU A 44 -7.30 -2.69 -17.19
N THR A 45 -6.73 -2.13 -18.26
CA THR A 45 -5.29 -1.91 -18.39
C THR A 45 -5.05 -0.42 -18.68
N ILE A 46 -4.20 0.23 -17.89
CA ILE A 46 -3.99 1.69 -17.88
C ILE A 46 -2.49 1.98 -18.00
N GLY A 47 -2.09 2.92 -18.84
CA GLY A 47 -0.70 3.36 -18.95
C GLY A 47 -0.40 4.01 -20.30
N ASP A 48 0.89 4.32 -20.53
CA ASP A 48 1.39 4.78 -21.83
C ASP A 48 1.97 3.64 -22.67
N PHE A 49 2.23 2.48 -22.03
CA PHE A 49 2.73 1.23 -22.62
C PHE A 49 4.07 1.34 -23.35
N ASP A 50 4.84 2.37 -23.05
CA ASP A 50 6.19 2.55 -23.63
C ASP A 50 7.13 1.38 -23.21
N SER A 51 6.98 0.90 -21.98
CA SER A 51 7.72 -0.24 -21.44
C SER A 51 7.35 -1.58 -22.07
N LEU A 52 6.17 -1.70 -22.66
CA LEU A 52 5.67 -2.92 -23.31
C LEU A 52 6.00 -2.99 -24.80
N GLY A 53 6.19 -1.84 -25.46
CA GLY A 53 6.43 -1.75 -26.91
C GLY A 53 5.19 -2.05 -27.76
N PHE A 54 4.02 -2.22 -27.16
CA PHE A 54 2.73 -2.37 -27.87
C PHE A 54 1.58 -1.93 -26.95
N THR A 55 0.49 -1.45 -27.53
CA THR A 55 -0.74 -1.10 -26.81
C THR A 55 -1.66 -2.32 -26.74
N PRO A 56 -2.04 -2.78 -25.53
CA PRO A 56 -3.00 -3.89 -25.40
C PRO A 56 -4.37 -3.52 -25.97
N PRO A 57 -5.12 -4.46 -26.57
CA PRO A 57 -6.49 -4.21 -27.02
C PRO A 57 -7.39 -3.79 -25.85
N GLY A 58 -8.16 -2.70 -26.02
CA GLY A 58 -9.07 -2.19 -24.99
C GLY A 58 -8.39 -1.44 -23.83
N ALA A 59 -7.08 -1.20 -23.90
CA ALA A 59 -6.37 -0.44 -22.89
C ALA A 59 -6.73 1.06 -22.94
N GLU A 60 -6.78 1.69 -21.77
CA GLU A 60 -6.87 3.14 -21.65
C GLU A 60 -5.46 3.74 -21.73
N VAL A 61 -5.22 4.44 -22.85
CA VAL A 61 -3.89 4.99 -23.19
C VAL A 61 -3.79 6.43 -22.71
N PHE A 62 -2.75 6.72 -21.92
CA PHE A 62 -2.41 8.06 -21.47
C PHE A 62 -1.13 8.56 -22.17
N PRO A 63 -0.94 9.88 -22.32
CA PRO A 63 0.33 10.44 -22.81
C PRO A 63 1.50 10.05 -21.92
N VAL A 64 2.70 9.91 -22.49
CA VAL A 64 3.94 9.71 -21.72
C VAL A 64 4.23 10.93 -20.84
N GLU A 65 4.04 12.13 -21.40
CA GLU A 65 4.14 13.39 -20.65
C GLU A 65 2.83 13.63 -19.88
N LYS A 66 2.83 13.32 -18.60
CA LYS A 66 1.69 13.47 -17.68
C LYS A 66 2.18 13.74 -16.25
N ASP A 67 1.34 14.38 -15.46
CA ASP A 67 1.68 14.72 -14.05
C ASP A 67 1.52 13.53 -13.09
N ASP A 68 0.83 12.46 -13.50
CA ASP A 68 0.55 11.28 -12.68
C ASP A 68 1.41 10.07 -13.10
N THR A 69 1.83 9.27 -12.14
CA THR A 69 2.38 7.92 -12.41
C THR A 69 1.26 6.96 -12.84
N ASP A 70 1.59 5.86 -13.54
CA ASP A 70 0.58 4.87 -13.93
C ASP A 70 -0.11 4.23 -12.71
N ALA A 71 0.62 4.04 -11.61
CA ALA A 71 0.04 3.59 -10.34
C ALA A 71 -0.98 4.59 -9.79
N MET A 72 -0.70 5.90 -9.87
CA MET A 72 -1.62 6.95 -9.45
C MET A 72 -2.86 7.02 -10.34
N LEU A 73 -2.70 6.88 -11.66
CA LEU A 73 -3.84 6.80 -12.60
C LEU A 73 -4.75 5.63 -12.26
N ALA A 74 -4.18 4.43 -12.03
CA ALA A 74 -4.95 3.25 -11.65
C ALA A 74 -5.68 3.44 -10.30
N VAL A 75 -5.05 4.10 -9.32
CA VAL A 75 -5.68 4.44 -8.04
C VAL A 75 -6.83 5.42 -8.24
N ARG A 76 -6.67 6.48 -9.04
CA ARG A 76 -7.76 7.42 -9.36
C ARG A 76 -8.93 6.70 -10.00
N ARG A 77 -8.64 5.82 -10.97
CA ARG A 77 -9.67 5.02 -11.63
C ARG A 77 -10.44 4.14 -10.65
N GLY A 78 -9.76 3.45 -9.75
CA GLY A 78 -10.39 2.66 -8.70
C GLY A 78 -11.29 3.49 -7.77
N LEU A 79 -10.84 4.70 -7.39
CA LEU A 79 -11.66 5.63 -6.58
C LEU A 79 -12.91 6.11 -7.33
N GLU A 80 -12.82 6.42 -8.64
CA GLU A 80 -13.95 6.79 -9.50
C GLU A 80 -14.99 5.66 -9.58
N LEU A 81 -14.53 4.41 -9.64
CA LEU A 81 -15.37 3.21 -9.59
C LEU A 81 -15.99 2.95 -8.21
N GLY A 82 -15.62 3.74 -7.20
CA GLY A 82 -16.18 3.69 -5.86
C GLY A 82 -15.43 2.79 -4.87
N TYR A 83 -14.30 2.18 -5.26
CA TYR A 83 -13.48 1.38 -4.35
C TYR A 83 -12.87 2.23 -3.25
N ARG A 84 -12.70 1.62 -2.06
CA ARG A 84 -12.11 2.27 -0.87
C ARG A 84 -11.00 1.44 -0.24
N GLU A 85 -10.77 0.23 -0.73
CA GLU A 85 -9.65 -0.63 -0.34
C GLU A 85 -8.83 -0.98 -1.58
N PHE A 86 -7.50 -0.84 -1.46
CA PHE A 86 -6.57 -0.99 -2.58
C PHE A 86 -5.40 -1.89 -2.20
N LEU A 87 -5.06 -2.86 -3.06
CA LEU A 87 -3.83 -3.65 -2.99
C LEU A 87 -2.97 -3.34 -4.21
N LEU A 88 -1.75 -2.85 -4.01
CA LEU A 88 -0.82 -2.52 -5.08
C LEU A 88 0.35 -3.51 -5.06
N TYR A 89 0.36 -4.48 -5.96
CA TYR A 89 1.46 -5.41 -6.20
C TYR A 89 2.46 -4.82 -7.20
N GLY A 90 3.75 -5.17 -7.06
CA GLY A 90 4.79 -4.61 -7.94
C GLY A 90 4.99 -3.10 -7.78
N SER A 91 4.71 -2.57 -6.60
CA SER A 91 4.81 -1.16 -6.24
C SER A 91 5.96 -0.84 -5.28
N LEU A 92 6.58 -1.89 -4.72
CA LEU A 92 7.81 -1.86 -3.91
C LEU A 92 8.92 -2.66 -4.61
N ASP A 93 10.10 -2.69 -4.04
CA ASP A 93 11.23 -3.54 -4.46
C ASP A 93 11.70 -3.35 -5.93
N GLY A 94 11.23 -2.30 -6.60
CA GLY A 94 11.67 -1.94 -7.94
C GLY A 94 13.03 -1.25 -7.95
N PRO A 95 13.71 -1.17 -9.11
CA PRO A 95 15.03 -0.53 -9.23
C PRO A 95 14.96 1.00 -9.08
N ARG A 96 13.77 1.58 -9.16
CA ARG A 96 13.54 3.02 -9.08
C ARG A 96 13.02 3.43 -7.71
N LEU A 97 13.93 3.92 -6.86
CA LEU A 97 13.58 4.40 -5.52
C LEU A 97 12.60 5.58 -5.53
N ASP A 98 12.69 6.46 -6.53
CA ASP A 98 11.75 7.58 -6.74
C ASP A 98 10.31 7.10 -6.91
N HIS A 99 10.07 6.00 -7.63
CA HIS A 99 8.74 5.40 -7.74
C HIS A 99 8.26 4.82 -6.40
N THR A 100 9.15 4.22 -5.61
CA THR A 100 8.80 3.75 -4.27
C THR A 100 8.34 4.90 -3.38
N VAL A 101 9.06 6.04 -3.41
CA VAL A 101 8.67 7.25 -2.66
C VAL A 101 7.33 7.80 -3.18
N ALA A 102 7.12 7.86 -4.49
CA ALA A 102 5.84 8.28 -5.08
C ALA A 102 4.68 7.36 -4.67
N ASN A 103 4.93 6.05 -4.54
CA ASN A 103 3.91 5.10 -4.07
C ASN A 103 3.56 5.31 -2.58
N PHE A 104 4.49 5.76 -1.73
CA PHE A 104 4.14 6.19 -0.36
C PHE A 104 3.24 7.43 -0.39
N GLN A 105 3.49 8.38 -1.29
CA GLN A 105 2.60 9.54 -1.49
C GLN A 105 1.22 9.11 -2.02
N THR A 106 1.17 8.07 -2.85
CA THR A 106 -0.10 7.48 -3.33
C THR A 106 -0.92 6.90 -2.17
N LEU A 107 -0.29 6.27 -1.17
CA LEU A 107 -0.98 5.84 0.05
C LEU A 107 -1.53 7.02 0.85
N GLN A 108 -0.77 8.11 0.98
CA GLN A 108 -1.27 9.33 1.64
C GLN A 108 -2.46 9.93 0.87
N PHE A 109 -2.39 9.94 -0.46
CA PHE A 109 -3.48 10.41 -1.32
C PHE A 109 -4.78 9.60 -1.10
N LEU A 110 -4.67 8.28 -0.93
CA LEU A 110 -5.80 7.41 -0.57
C LEU A 110 -6.35 7.74 0.82
N ALA A 111 -5.47 7.82 1.83
CA ALA A 111 -5.84 8.13 3.20
C ALA A 111 -6.54 9.49 3.33
N ASP A 112 -6.11 10.50 2.56
CA ASP A 112 -6.74 11.83 2.49
C ASP A 112 -8.17 11.79 1.93
N ARG A 113 -8.54 10.69 1.26
CA ARG A 113 -9.87 10.47 0.65
C ARG A 113 -10.71 9.43 1.39
N GLY A 114 -10.27 9.04 2.60
CA GLY A 114 -10.96 8.03 3.40
C GLY A 114 -10.91 6.63 2.78
N ALA A 115 -9.87 6.35 2.01
CA ALA A 115 -9.60 5.04 1.43
C ALA A 115 -8.32 4.45 2.06
N VAL A 116 -8.22 3.13 2.06
CA VAL A 116 -7.06 2.40 2.57
C VAL A 116 -6.31 1.76 1.40
N GLY A 117 -5.00 1.93 1.36
CA GLY A 117 -4.13 1.28 0.38
C GLY A 117 -3.03 0.48 1.05
N TYR A 118 -2.67 -0.63 0.43
CA TYR A 118 -1.54 -1.46 0.83
C TYR A 118 -0.58 -1.63 -0.35
N LEU A 119 0.66 -1.20 -0.19
CA LEU A 119 1.73 -1.60 -1.11
C LEU A 119 2.25 -2.96 -0.66
N VAL A 120 2.26 -3.92 -1.57
CA VAL A 120 2.64 -5.30 -1.27
C VAL A 120 3.93 -5.63 -2.01
N GLY A 121 5.02 -5.72 -1.26
CA GLY A 121 6.34 -6.12 -1.75
C GLY A 121 6.65 -7.60 -1.52
N ASN A 122 7.91 -7.97 -1.70
CA ASN A 122 8.38 -9.34 -1.48
C ASN A 122 8.47 -9.68 0.02
N ARG A 123 8.91 -8.72 0.82
CA ARG A 123 9.14 -8.93 2.26
C ARG A 123 8.26 -8.08 3.15
N SER A 124 7.72 -6.98 2.64
CA SER A 124 7.01 -5.99 3.43
C SER A 124 5.65 -5.66 2.86
N ILE A 125 4.75 -5.27 3.74
CA ILE A 125 3.51 -4.56 3.40
C ILE A 125 3.61 -3.17 4.01
N VAL A 126 3.08 -2.18 3.31
CA VAL A 126 3.11 -0.77 3.73
C VAL A 126 1.72 -0.16 3.60
N THR A 127 1.31 0.61 4.59
CA THR A 127 0.08 1.42 4.53
C THR A 127 0.27 2.79 5.16
N VAL A 128 -0.68 3.69 4.96
CA VAL A 128 -0.79 4.96 5.68
C VAL A 128 -2.03 4.94 6.55
N VAL A 129 -1.86 5.25 7.83
CA VAL A 129 -2.92 5.46 8.82
C VAL A 129 -3.03 6.96 9.09
N LYS A 130 -4.19 7.55 8.84
CA LYS A 130 -4.45 8.98 9.07
C LYS A 130 -5.59 9.17 10.06
N ASN A 131 -5.33 9.88 11.16
CA ASN A 131 -6.34 10.22 12.19
C ASN A 131 -7.19 8.99 12.58
N GLY A 132 -6.53 7.86 12.86
CA GLY A 132 -7.20 6.58 13.05
C GLY A 132 -6.27 5.52 13.62
N SER A 133 -6.60 4.27 13.38
CA SER A 133 -5.88 3.12 13.93
C SER A 133 -5.76 1.96 12.96
N ILE A 134 -4.83 1.07 13.26
CA ILE A 134 -4.63 -0.23 12.62
C ILE A 134 -4.35 -1.27 13.71
N ALA A 135 -4.95 -2.45 13.59
CA ALA A 135 -4.82 -3.52 14.57
C ALA A 135 -4.35 -4.83 13.93
N PHE A 136 -3.61 -5.61 14.70
CA PHE A 136 -3.10 -6.91 14.30
C PHE A 136 -3.47 -7.97 15.33
N PRO A 137 -3.80 -9.22 14.90
CA PRO A 137 -4.18 -10.27 15.82
C PRO A 137 -3.00 -10.76 16.67
N ALA A 138 -3.30 -11.50 17.72
CA ALA A 138 -2.29 -12.19 18.52
C ALA A 138 -1.55 -13.25 17.68
N GLY A 139 -0.38 -13.66 18.16
CA GLY A 139 0.44 -14.73 17.59
C GLY A 139 1.44 -14.27 16.54
N LEU A 140 1.43 -13.01 16.15
CA LEU A 140 2.36 -12.48 15.14
C LEU A 140 3.77 -12.32 15.69
N ARG A 141 4.72 -12.45 14.77
CA ARG A 141 6.15 -12.21 14.95
C ARG A 141 6.67 -11.44 13.74
N GLY A 142 7.87 -10.88 13.84
CA GLY A 142 8.52 -10.11 12.78
C GLY A 142 8.55 -8.63 13.09
N ASN A 143 9.12 -7.87 12.17
CA ASN A 143 9.36 -6.45 12.35
C ASN A 143 8.14 -5.61 11.97
N LEU A 144 8.02 -4.47 12.62
CA LEU A 144 7.11 -3.40 12.28
C LEU A 144 7.81 -2.07 12.53
N SER A 145 7.60 -1.11 11.64
CA SER A 145 8.14 0.25 11.79
C SER A 145 7.05 1.27 11.54
N VAL A 146 7.10 2.37 12.27
CA VAL A 146 6.15 3.47 12.17
C VAL A 146 6.92 4.77 11.92
N PHE A 147 6.53 5.50 10.89
CA PHE A 147 7.13 6.79 10.54
C PHE A 147 6.05 7.87 10.46
N CYS A 148 6.41 9.09 10.82
CA CYS A 148 5.56 10.24 10.55
C CYS A 148 5.51 10.51 9.04
N MET A 149 4.30 10.59 8.49
CA MET A 149 4.06 10.95 7.09
C MET A 149 3.53 12.39 7.04
N GLY A 150 4.46 13.34 7.01
CA GLY A 150 4.19 14.77 7.12
C GLY A 150 5.19 15.44 8.06
N ALA A 151 4.90 16.63 8.55
CA ALA A 151 5.80 17.33 9.47
C ALA A 151 5.79 16.71 10.87
N GLU A 152 4.60 16.38 11.36
CA GLU A 152 4.37 15.89 12.71
C GLU A 152 3.12 15.00 12.78
N ALA A 153 3.14 13.99 13.64
CA ALA A 153 2.01 13.14 14.01
C ALA A 153 1.87 13.12 15.54
N ARG A 154 0.70 13.48 16.07
CA ARG A 154 0.43 13.65 17.49
C ARG A 154 -0.52 12.61 18.04
N GLY A 155 -0.38 12.30 19.33
CA GLY A 155 -1.19 11.30 19.98
C GLY A 155 -0.95 9.92 19.44
N VAL A 156 0.30 9.62 19.08
CA VAL A 156 0.69 8.32 18.54
C VAL A 156 0.78 7.32 19.69
N THR A 157 0.08 6.21 19.54
CA THR A 157 0.09 5.11 20.52
C THR A 157 0.43 3.81 19.81
N GLU A 158 1.40 3.07 20.34
CA GLU A 158 1.82 1.74 19.88
C GLU A 158 1.73 0.77 21.05
N ARG A 159 0.83 -0.22 20.98
CA ARG A 159 0.60 -1.25 21.99
C ARG A 159 0.78 -2.64 21.41
N GLY A 160 1.13 -3.61 22.25
CA GLY A 160 1.36 -4.99 21.82
C GLY A 160 2.65 -5.20 21.02
N LEU A 161 3.47 -4.18 20.93
CA LEU A 161 4.80 -4.17 20.31
C LEU A 161 5.87 -4.13 21.41
N TYR A 162 7.11 -4.48 21.07
CA TYR A 162 8.22 -4.54 22.02
C TYR A 162 8.55 -3.15 22.59
N TYR A 163 8.62 -2.14 21.74
CA TYR A 163 8.74 -0.75 22.15
C TYR A 163 7.35 -0.10 22.12
N ALA A 164 6.76 0.01 23.31
CA ALA A 164 5.48 0.69 23.46
C ALA A 164 5.66 2.21 23.41
N LEU A 165 4.67 2.90 22.83
CA LEU A 165 4.55 4.35 22.85
C LEU A 165 3.14 4.72 23.30
N GLU A 166 3.02 5.72 24.17
CA GLU A 166 1.71 6.18 24.64
C GLU A 166 1.61 7.70 24.46
N ASP A 167 0.61 8.12 23.68
CA ASP A 167 0.29 9.53 23.40
C ASP A 167 1.50 10.36 22.95
N GLY A 168 2.40 9.74 22.17
CA GLY A 168 3.67 10.33 21.75
C GLY A 168 3.53 11.24 20.53
N VAL A 169 4.65 11.86 20.15
CA VAL A 169 4.78 12.69 18.96
C VAL A 169 5.89 12.11 18.08
N LEU A 170 5.56 11.83 16.83
CA LEU A 170 6.53 11.48 15.78
C LEU A 170 6.71 12.65 14.82
N THR A 171 7.94 12.84 14.35
CA THR A 171 8.25 13.88 13.36
C THR A 171 9.01 13.28 12.18
N SER A 172 8.91 13.91 11.01
CA SER A 172 9.66 13.47 9.82
C SER A 172 11.18 13.64 9.94
N GLY A 173 11.65 14.43 10.91
CA GLY A 173 13.07 14.68 11.13
C GLY A 173 13.78 13.67 12.03
N PHE A 174 13.04 12.74 12.66
CA PHE A 174 13.62 11.77 13.59
C PHE A 174 12.93 10.40 13.50
N PRO A 175 13.67 9.31 13.20
CA PRO A 175 13.11 7.97 12.96
C PRO A 175 12.85 7.20 14.27
N LEU A 176 12.05 7.73 15.19
CA LEU A 176 11.80 7.13 16.52
C LEU A 176 11.14 5.74 16.43
N GLY A 177 10.20 5.55 15.50
CA GLY A 177 9.38 4.33 15.40
C GLY A 177 9.99 3.23 14.53
N VAL A 178 11.29 3.30 14.18
CA VAL A 178 11.93 2.28 13.34
C VAL A 178 12.32 1.04 14.15
N SER A 179 12.25 -0.15 13.54
CA SER A 179 12.72 -1.43 14.10
C SER A 179 12.00 -1.87 15.38
N ASN A 180 10.73 -1.58 15.49
CA ASN A 180 9.84 -2.23 16.46
C ASN A 180 9.52 -3.66 15.98
N HIS A 181 8.89 -4.49 16.82
CA HIS A 181 8.50 -5.84 16.43
C HIS A 181 7.31 -6.36 17.23
N PHE A 182 6.59 -7.32 16.63
CA PHE A 182 5.48 -8.01 17.26
C PHE A 182 5.97 -8.90 18.41
N THR A 183 5.27 -8.85 19.55
CA THR A 183 5.56 -9.66 20.74
C THR A 183 4.77 -10.97 20.79
N GLY A 184 3.77 -11.12 19.92
CA GLY A 184 2.79 -12.19 19.95
C GLY A 184 1.49 -11.81 20.66
N GLU A 185 1.46 -10.66 21.34
CA GLU A 185 0.23 -10.05 21.83
C GLU A 185 -0.51 -9.36 20.66
N PRO A 186 -1.83 -9.11 20.80
CA PRO A 186 -2.52 -8.25 19.85
C PRO A 186 -1.85 -6.88 19.78
N ALA A 187 -1.55 -6.40 18.59
CA ALA A 187 -0.90 -5.10 18.42
C ALA A 187 -1.88 -4.05 17.88
N HIS A 188 -1.73 -2.81 18.36
CA HIS A 188 -2.55 -1.69 17.98
C HIS A 188 -1.69 -0.45 17.81
N ILE A 189 -1.81 0.22 16.65
CA ILE A 189 -1.12 1.46 16.33
C ILE A 189 -2.19 2.50 16.01
N SER A 190 -2.14 3.67 16.64
CA SER A 190 -3.09 4.75 16.40
C SER A 190 -2.41 6.11 16.37
N VAL A 191 -3.08 7.07 15.73
CA VAL A 191 -2.69 8.48 15.67
C VAL A 191 -3.94 9.37 15.79
N LYS A 192 -3.90 10.35 16.68
CA LYS A 192 -5.01 11.30 16.87
C LYS A 192 -5.02 12.40 15.82
N ASP A 193 -3.86 12.95 15.51
CA ASP A 193 -3.70 14.03 14.54
C ASP A 193 -2.44 13.80 13.70
N GLY A 194 -2.62 13.72 12.39
CA GLY A 194 -1.56 13.46 11.42
C GLY A 194 -1.65 12.10 10.74
N SER A 195 -0.58 11.71 10.07
CA SER A 195 -0.48 10.47 9.31
C SER A 195 0.77 9.67 9.69
N LEU A 196 0.62 8.36 9.73
CA LEU A 196 1.71 7.40 9.96
C LEU A 196 1.88 6.51 8.74
N LEU A 197 3.11 6.37 8.26
CA LEU A 197 3.50 5.30 7.36
C LEU A 197 3.87 4.09 8.23
N VAL A 198 3.12 3.00 8.08
CA VAL A 198 3.34 1.75 8.81
C VAL A 198 3.87 0.70 7.85
N ILE A 199 5.02 0.11 8.20
CA ILE A 199 5.71 -0.91 7.40
C ILE A 199 5.86 -2.15 8.26
N TRP A 200 5.49 -3.33 7.76
CA TRP A 200 5.67 -4.58 8.52
C TRP A 200 6.04 -5.74 7.62
N ASP A 201 6.55 -6.81 8.23
CA ASP A 201 6.90 -8.03 7.52
C ASP A 201 5.65 -8.67 6.88
N LYS A 202 5.69 -8.94 5.58
CA LYS A 202 4.58 -9.54 4.80
C LYS A 202 4.06 -10.84 5.40
N ALA A 203 4.93 -11.61 6.06
CA ALA A 203 4.55 -12.86 6.74
C ALA A 203 3.52 -12.67 7.86
N ALA A 204 3.38 -11.46 8.42
CA ALA A 204 2.35 -11.14 9.40
C ALA A 204 0.94 -11.00 8.79
N GLY A 205 0.82 -10.96 7.46
CA GLY A 205 -0.45 -10.80 6.77
C GLY A 205 -1.03 -9.39 6.87
N PHE A 206 -2.33 -9.26 6.61
CA PHE A 206 -3.04 -7.99 6.70
C PHE A 206 -3.57 -7.74 8.11
N PRO A 207 -3.75 -6.46 8.48
CA PRO A 207 -4.38 -6.09 9.74
C PRO A 207 -5.83 -6.60 9.80
N VAL A 208 -6.37 -6.66 11.01
CA VAL A 208 -7.78 -6.98 11.24
C VAL A 208 -8.61 -5.70 11.26
N THR A 209 -9.83 -5.79 10.75
CA THR A 209 -10.80 -4.70 10.91
C THR A 209 -11.24 -4.66 12.38
N GLU A 210 -11.07 -3.53 13.04
CA GLU A 210 -11.67 -3.32 14.35
C GLU A 210 -13.20 -3.29 14.19
N GLN A 211 -13.88 -4.19 14.92
CA GLN A 211 -15.35 -4.24 14.98
C GLN A 211 -15.87 -3.22 15.97
#